data_4da758cf3d4e6e4e944f35b93757cdd5
#
_entry.id   4da758cf3d4e6e4e944f35b93757cdd5
#
_cell.length_a   1.000
_cell.length_b   1.000
_cell.length_c   1.000
_cell.angle_alpha   90.00
_cell.angle_beta   90.00
_cell.angle_gamma   90.00
#
_symmetry.space_group_name_H-M   'P 1'
#
loop_
_entity.id
_entity.type
_entity.pdbx_description
1 polymer ?
#
loop_
_entity_poly.entity_id
_entity_poly.type
_entity_poly.pdbx_seq_one_letter_code
_entity_poly.pdbx_strand_id
1 'polypeptide(L)'
;HPSMEATGALMNHPDVATILATGGNAMVRAAYSCGKPALGVGAGNVPAYIETTANLRQAINDVVMSKTFDNGMICASEQSVIVDKEIYDDAKAMFNNYRVHFCSAKEKELLELSLFGVKGYSKDVNNAKLDPWVVGKSAASIAKRAGFEVPEDTSILICECKEVGPNEPLTREKLSPVLAMLKAESIEDGFNKAEAMVEFNGLGHTAVIHTMNDDLAVKYGERLEACRICVNSPSSLGGIGNIYNSMIPSLTLGCGSYGHNSVSGNVSSINLLNIKKVARRRNNMQWFKVPSKIYFERNSIEYLKDMRDVDRVFIVTDRSMVDLGYLQKITQQLEKRRNNVQIQLFCDVEPDPSIQTVKKGLSLMDAFRPDTIIALGGGSCMDAAKGMWLFYEQP
;
A
#
# COMPACT_ATOMS: atom_id res chain seq x y z
N HIS A 1 33.13 17.59 9.63
CA HIS A 1 32.66 16.35 10.25
C HIS A 1 31.16 16.45 10.51
N PRO A 2 30.39 15.37 10.36
CA PRO A 2 28.97 15.35 10.72
C PRO A 2 28.85 15.66 12.22
N SER A 3 28.01 16.63 12.57
CA SER A 3 27.70 16.95 13.97
C SER A 3 26.28 17.51 14.06
N MET A 4 25.66 17.41 15.22
CA MET A 4 24.32 17.98 15.47
C MET A 4 24.36 19.51 15.35
N GLU A 5 25.47 20.14 15.76
CA GLU A 5 25.68 21.59 15.62
C GLU A 5 25.69 22.02 14.15
N ALA A 6 26.49 21.34 13.29
CA ALA A 6 26.53 21.61 11.86
C ALA A 6 25.18 21.38 11.19
N THR A 7 24.46 20.32 11.56
CA THR A 7 23.12 20.04 11.08
C THR A 7 22.13 21.14 11.47
N GLY A 8 22.18 21.60 12.72
CA GLY A 8 21.38 22.72 13.20
C GLY A 8 21.68 24.03 12.49
N ALA A 9 22.98 24.31 12.25
CA ALA A 9 23.40 25.50 11.48
C ALA A 9 22.86 25.47 10.04
N LEU A 10 22.91 24.30 9.36
CA LEU A 10 22.32 24.15 8.02
C LEU A 10 20.80 24.34 8.04
N MET A 11 20.09 23.70 8.97
CA MET A 11 18.63 23.83 9.06
C MET A 11 18.18 25.29 9.26
N ASN A 12 18.96 26.09 10.00
CA ASN A 12 18.66 27.49 10.26
C ASN A 12 19.24 28.48 9.25
N HIS A 13 20.07 28.02 8.30
CA HIS A 13 20.73 28.92 7.35
C HIS A 13 19.73 29.66 6.47
N PRO A 14 19.83 30.99 6.28
CA PRO A 14 18.84 31.79 5.54
C PRO A 14 18.64 31.33 4.09
N ASP A 15 19.66 30.79 3.44
CA ASP A 15 19.58 30.30 2.06
C ASP A 15 18.93 28.92 1.93
N VAL A 16 18.64 28.24 3.01
CA VAL A 16 17.89 26.98 3.01
C VAL A 16 16.39 27.26 3.02
N ALA A 17 15.73 27.06 1.89
CA ALA A 17 14.28 27.31 1.73
C ALA A 17 13.40 26.16 2.20
N THR A 18 13.86 24.91 2.07
CA THR A 18 13.10 23.69 2.44
C THR A 18 14.05 22.64 2.97
N ILE A 19 13.60 21.88 3.96
CA ILE A 19 14.38 20.80 4.58
C ILE A 19 13.75 19.46 4.20
N LEU A 20 14.57 18.56 3.67
CA LEU A 20 14.24 17.15 3.47
C LEU A 20 14.98 16.35 4.56
N ALA A 21 14.23 15.85 5.54
CA ALA A 21 14.79 15.18 6.71
C ALA A 21 14.31 13.73 6.76
N THR A 22 15.22 12.79 6.50
CA THR A 22 14.98 11.36 6.70
C THR A 22 15.86 10.87 7.84
N GLY A 23 15.27 10.36 8.91
CA GLY A 23 16.03 9.90 10.07
C GLY A 23 15.17 9.65 11.30
N GLY A 24 15.83 9.43 12.44
CA GLY A 24 15.11 9.18 13.70
C GLY A 24 14.26 10.38 14.15
N ASN A 25 13.27 10.11 15.01
CA ASN A 25 12.27 11.09 15.47
C ASN A 25 12.87 12.41 16.00
N ALA A 26 14.04 12.38 16.61
CA ALA A 26 14.71 13.59 17.11
C ALA A 26 15.14 14.52 15.96
N MET A 27 15.70 13.97 14.87
CA MET A 27 16.09 14.72 13.67
C MET A 27 14.87 15.34 12.98
N VAL A 28 13.81 14.55 12.81
CA VAL A 28 12.55 15.00 12.18
C VAL A 28 11.91 16.12 13.01
N ARG A 29 11.88 15.97 14.33
CA ARG A 29 11.37 17.00 15.24
C ARG A 29 12.21 18.29 15.15
N ALA A 30 13.54 18.19 15.09
CA ALA A 30 14.41 19.33 14.91
C ALA A 30 14.14 20.06 13.59
N ALA A 31 13.95 19.32 12.50
CA ALA A 31 13.62 19.89 11.18
C ALA A 31 12.29 20.66 11.20
N TYR A 32 11.24 20.10 11.83
CA TYR A 32 9.95 20.81 11.95
C TYR A 32 10.00 22.00 12.91
N SER A 33 10.92 21.99 13.88
CA SER A 33 11.05 23.05 14.88
C SER A 33 11.86 24.27 14.43
N CYS A 34 12.58 24.20 13.29
CA CYS A 34 13.42 25.31 12.80
C CYS A 34 12.63 26.45 12.13
N GLY A 35 11.29 26.34 12.01
CA GLY A 35 10.42 27.35 11.42
C GLY A 35 10.45 27.43 9.90
N LYS A 36 11.05 26.46 9.22
CA LYS A 36 11.08 26.35 7.75
C LYS A 36 10.20 25.21 7.25
N PRO A 37 9.70 25.27 6.01
CA PRO A 37 9.06 24.13 5.38
C PRO A 37 9.96 22.88 5.48
N ALA A 38 9.44 21.79 6.01
CA ALA A 38 10.16 20.54 6.15
C ALA A 38 9.32 19.36 5.68
N LEU A 39 9.96 18.42 4.99
CA LEU A 39 9.45 17.12 4.61
C LEU A 39 10.20 16.09 5.46
N GLY A 40 9.63 15.75 6.61
CA GLY A 40 10.26 14.86 7.58
C GLY A 40 9.66 13.46 7.46
N VAL A 41 10.51 12.45 7.64
CA VAL A 41 10.12 11.03 7.68
C VAL A 41 10.69 10.37 8.91
N GLY A 42 9.80 9.79 9.72
CA GLY A 42 10.14 9.10 10.95
C GLY A 42 10.56 7.66 10.77
N ALA A 43 10.70 6.96 11.91
CA ALA A 43 11.02 5.54 11.98
C ALA A 43 9.88 4.68 11.42
N GLY A 44 10.21 3.50 10.89
CA GLY A 44 9.26 2.51 10.42
C GLY A 44 9.34 1.21 11.22
N ASN A 45 8.24 0.73 11.77
CA ASN A 45 8.17 -0.57 12.43
C ASN A 45 7.22 -1.49 11.65
N VAL A 46 7.70 -1.99 10.54
CA VAL A 46 6.92 -2.64 9.49
C VAL A 46 6.53 -4.07 9.85
N PRO A 47 5.23 -4.38 10.03
CA PRO A 47 4.74 -5.76 10.10
C PRO A 47 4.57 -6.35 8.70
N ALA A 48 4.94 -7.62 8.52
CA ALA A 48 4.55 -8.44 7.38
C ALA A 48 3.63 -9.56 7.85
N TYR A 49 2.36 -9.50 7.49
CA TYR A 49 1.39 -10.54 7.82
C TYR A 49 1.25 -11.52 6.66
N ILE A 50 1.48 -12.80 6.94
CA ILE A 50 1.35 -13.91 5.98
C ILE A 50 0.13 -14.72 6.39
N GLU A 51 -0.95 -14.55 5.63
CA GLU A 51 -2.23 -15.20 5.86
C GLU A 51 -2.26 -16.56 5.12
N THR A 52 -3.09 -17.47 5.60
CA THR A 52 -3.17 -18.88 5.17
C THR A 52 -3.30 -19.07 3.66
N THR A 53 -3.97 -18.15 2.93
CA THR A 53 -4.12 -18.26 1.47
C THR A 53 -2.91 -17.78 0.67
N ALA A 54 -1.93 -17.20 1.33
CA ALA A 54 -0.73 -16.66 0.68
C ALA A 54 0.05 -17.72 -0.11
N ASN A 55 0.68 -17.31 -1.19
CA ASN A 55 1.74 -18.12 -1.79
C ASN A 55 2.96 -18.08 -0.85
N LEU A 56 3.04 -19.05 0.05
CA LEU A 56 4.02 -19.07 1.13
C LEU A 56 5.48 -18.99 0.62
N ARG A 57 5.79 -19.66 -0.48
CA ARG A 57 7.14 -19.60 -1.09
C ARG A 57 7.49 -18.18 -1.52
N GLN A 58 6.56 -17.50 -2.19
CA GLN A 58 6.75 -16.12 -2.62
C GLN A 58 6.85 -15.19 -1.41
N ALA A 59 5.95 -15.33 -0.44
CA ALA A 59 5.94 -14.50 0.77
C ALA A 59 7.26 -14.58 1.54
N ILE A 60 7.79 -15.78 1.77
CA ILE A 60 9.08 -15.97 2.44
C ILE A 60 10.24 -15.39 1.61
N ASN A 61 10.25 -15.63 0.29
CA ASN A 61 11.25 -15.04 -0.59
C ASN A 61 11.22 -13.50 -0.54
N ASP A 62 10.04 -12.91 -0.56
CA ASP A 62 9.86 -11.46 -0.53
C ASP A 62 10.36 -10.87 0.80
N VAL A 63 10.02 -11.51 1.93
CA VAL A 63 10.52 -11.10 3.26
C VAL A 63 12.04 -11.20 3.34
N VAL A 64 12.62 -12.29 2.86
CA VAL A 64 14.09 -12.48 2.85
C VAL A 64 14.76 -11.45 1.94
N MET A 65 14.27 -11.27 0.73
CA MET A 65 14.79 -10.27 -0.22
C MET A 65 14.75 -8.87 0.39
N SER A 66 13.64 -8.50 0.99
CA SER A 66 13.45 -7.20 1.60
C SER A 66 14.34 -7.00 2.84
N LYS A 67 14.44 -8.02 3.69
CA LYS A 67 15.21 -7.94 4.94
C LYS A 67 16.72 -7.98 4.73
N THR A 68 17.19 -8.61 3.64
CA THR A 68 18.61 -8.64 3.29
C THR A 68 19.04 -7.47 2.42
N PHE A 69 18.09 -6.80 1.76
CA PHE A 69 18.40 -5.61 0.99
C PHE A 69 19.01 -4.53 1.90
N ASP A 70 20.21 -4.08 1.53
CA ASP A 70 21.00 -3.12 2.31
C ASP A 70 21.14 -3.49 3.81
N ASN A 71 21.30 -4.79 4.10
CA ASN A 71 21.31 -5.34 5.46
C ASN A 71 20.12 -4.87 6.34
N GLY A 72 18.96 -4.72 5.76
CA GLY A 72 17.74 -4.33 6.47
C GLY A 72 17.72 -2.89 6.98
N MET A 73 18.57 -2.02 6.42
CA MET A 73 18.67 -0.62 6.84
C MET A 73 17.53 0.25 6.31
N ILE A 74 16.87 -0.15 5.23
CA ILE A 74 15.73 0.61 4.70
C ILE A 74 14.59 0.63 5.73
N CYS A 75 14.08 1.82 6.03
CA CYS A 75 13.02 2.03 7.02
C CYS A 75 11.69 1.30 6.69
N ALA A 76 11.48 0.95 5.42
CA ALA A 76 10.36 0.13 4.97
C ALA A 76 10.65 -1.39 5.05
N SER A 77 11.84 -1.83 5.51
CA SER A 77 12.15 -3.25 5.68
C SER A 77 11.32 -3.86 6.82
N GLU A 78 10.86 -5.07 6.64
CA GLU A 78 10.08 -5.81 7.63
C GLU A 78 10.84 -5.91 8.96
N GLN A 79 10.18 -5.54 10.04
CA GLN A 79 10.74 -5.69 11.39
C GLN A 79 10.23 -6.95 12.07
N SER A 80 9.02 -7.38 11.73
CA SER A 80 8.47 -8.65 12.16
C SER A 80 7.70 -9.32 11.04
N VAL A 81 7.72 -10.65 11.01
CA VAL A 81 6.82 -11.48 10.23
C VAL A 81 5.79 -12.10 11.18
N ILE A 82 4.52 -11.92 10.86
CA ILE A 82 3.38 -12.49 11.59
C ILE A 82 2.78 -13.56 10.67
N VAL A 83 2.68 -14.79 11.14
CA VAL A 83 2.27 -15.93 10.30
C VAL A 83 1.11 -16.65 10.95
N ASP A 84 0.08 -16.97 10.18
CA ASP A 84 -1.05 -17.77 10.64
C ASP A 84 -0.56 -19.12 11.14
N LYS A 85 -1.15 -19.60 12.25
CA LYS A 85 -0.73 -20.80 12.94
C LYS A 85 -0.76 -22.05 12.06
N GLU A 86 -1.69 -22.11 11.11
CA GLU A 86 -1.86 -23.24 10.20
C GLU A 86 -0.67 -23.43 9.26
N ILE A 87 0.07 -22.38 8.94
CA ILE A 87 1.22 -22.37 8.03
C ILE A 87 2.52 -21.96 8.73
N TYR A 88 2.51 -21.80 10.05
CA TYR A 88 3.66 -21.27 10.81
C TYR A 88 4.89 -22.17 10.73
N ASP A 89 4.70 -23.49 10.92
CA ASP A 89 5.82 -24.43 10.90
C ASP A 89 6.37 -24.63 9.49
N ASP A 90 5.51 -24.58 8.47
CA ASP A 90 5.90 -24.60 7.06
C ASP A 90 6.70 -23.33 6.71
N ALA A 91 6.30 -22.17 7.22
CA ALA A 91 7.04 -20.93 7.05
C ALA A 91 8.44 -21.01 7.67
N LYS A 92 8.57 -21.55 8.90
CA LYS A 92 9.86 -21.80 9.54
C LYS A 92 10.74 -22.73 8.71
N ALA A 93 10.19 -23.85 8.26
CA ALA A 93 10.91 -24.80 7.43
C ALA A 93 11.39 -24.14 6.12
N MET A 94 10.56 -23.29 5.53
CA MET A 94 10.91 -22.61 4.28
C MET A 94 12.00 -21.55 4.45
N PHE A 95 12.01 -20.82 5.58
CA PHE A 95 13.08 -19.88 5.90
C PHE A 95 14.47 -20.55 5.95
N ASN A 96 14.56 -21.81 6.38
CA ASN A 96 15.84 -22.55 6.42
C ASN A 96 16.52 -22.70 5.05
N ASN A 97 15.79 -22.52 3.95
CA ASN A 97 16.37 -22.53 2.60
C ASN A 97 17.19 -21.28 2.27
N TYR A 98 17.16 -20.24 3.14
CA TYR A 98 17.75 -18.93 2.87
C TYR A 98 18.92 -18.56 3.79
N ARG A 99 19.61 -19.54 4.37
CA ARG A 99 20.76 -19.32 5.29
C ARG A 99 20.41 -18.43 6.48
N VAL A 100 19.21 -18.58 7.00
CA VAL A 100 18.79 -17.88 8.22
C VAL A 100 19.27 -18.64 9.46
N HIS A 101 19.41 -17.91 10.57
CA HIS A 101 19.65 -18.51 11.88
C HIS A 101 18.45 -18.23 12.79
N PHE A 102 17.77 -19.30 13.24
CA PHE A 102 16.75 -19.19 14.28
C PHE A 102 17.41 -19.15 15.64
N CYS A 103 17.27 -18.00 16.32
CA CYS A 103 17.90 -17.76 17.60
C CYS A 103 17.23 -18.58 18.71
N SER A 104 18.06 -19.22 19.55
CA SER A 104 17.61 -19.80 20.80
C SER A 104 17.15 -18.71 21.78
N ALA A 105 16.44 -19.09 22.85
CA ALA A 105 16.00 -18.15 23.87
C ALA A 105 17.18 -17.34 24.47
N LYS A 106 18.34 -18.00 24.69
CA LYS A 106 19.53 -17.32 25.19
C LYS A 106 20.12 -16.33 24.19
N GLU A 107 20.19 -16.68 22.91
CA GLU A 107 20.69 -15.80 21.85
C GLU A 107 19.76 -14.59 21.66
N LYS A 108 18.43 -14.82 21.77
CA LYS A 108 17.44 -13.73 21.77
C LYS A 108 17.70 -12.72 22.89
N GLU A 109 17.89 -13.16 24.14
CA GLU A 109 18.24 -12.26 25.24
C GLU A 109 19.55 -11.49 25.01
N LEU A 110 20.55 -12.14 24.42
CA LEU A 110 21.82 -11.50 24.07
C LEU A 110 21.63 -10.44 22.99
N LEU A 111 20.80 -10.70 22.00
CA LEU A 111 20.44 -9.71 20.96
C LEU A 111 19.67 -8.53 21.55
N GLU A 112 18.67 -8.75 22.38
CA GLU A 112 17.91 -7.70 23.06
C GLU A 112 18.85 -6.77 23.84
N LEU A 113 19.76 -7.35 24.61
CA LEU A 113 20.75 -6.59 25.36
C LEU A 113 21.72 -5.83 24.45
N SER A 114 22.20 -6.47 23.37
CA SER A 114 23.16 -5.86 22.45
C SER A 114 22.53 -4.74 21.61
N LEU A 115 21.28 -4.90 21.18
CA LEU A 115 20.61 -3.93 20.32
C LEU A 115 20.00 -2.76 21.10
N PHE A 116 19.45 -3.01 22.27
CA PHE A 116 18.63 -2.04 23.00
C PHE A 116 19.10 -1.76 24.43
N GLY A 117 20.09 -2.49 24.93
CA GLY A 117 20.56 -2.39 26.31
C GLY A 117 19.59 -2.98 27.36
N VAL A 118 18.52 -3.66 26.89
CA VAL A 118 17.49 -4.26 27.75
C VAL A 118 17.13 -5.65 27.23
N LYS A 119 16.60 -6.50 28.12
CA LYS A 119 16.08 -7.83 27.74
C LYS A 119 14.74 -8.08 28.40
N GLY A 120 13.84 -8.76 27.70
CA GLY A 120 12.49 -9.02 28.18
C GLY A 120 11.79 -7.75 28.66
N TYR A 121 10.85 -7.88 29.59
CA TYR A 121 10.17 -6.73 30.18
C TYR A 121 11.13 -5.87 31.01
N SER A 122 11.24 -4.59 30.62
CA SER A 122 11.98 -3.57 31.38
C SER A 122 11.15 -2.30 31.46
N LYS A 123 11.19 -1.59 32.59
CA LYS A 123 10.53 -0.27 32.73
C LYS A 123 11.02 0.75 31.72
N ASP A 124 12.27 0.60 31.26
CA ASP A 124 12.91 1.52 30.32
C ASP A 124 12.79 1.09 28.87
N VAL A 125 12.14 -0.05 28.57
CA VAL A 125 12.08 -0.59 27.20
C VAL A 125 11.43 0.38 26.21
N ASN A 126 10.43 1.13 26.61
CA ASN A 126 9.79 2.14 25.76
C ASN A 126 10.74 3.31 25.42
N ASN A 127 11.72 3.57 26.27
CA ASN A 127 12.74 4.60 26.09
C ASN A 127 14.07 4.04 25.59
N ALA A 128 14.20 2.71 25.48
CA ALA A 128 15.40 2.05 24.98
C ALA A 128 15.71 2.53 23.57
N LYS A 129 16.95 2.91 23.32
CA LYS A 129 17.42 3.38 22.02
C LYS A 129 18.15 2.24 21.34
N LEU A 130 17.89 2.10 20.04
CA LEU A 130 18.67 1.21 19.19
C LEU A 130 20.15 1.65 19.23
N ASP A 131 21.06 0.70 19.45
CA ASP A 131 22.49 0.97 19.32
C ASP A 131 22.83 1.30 17.86
N PRO A 132 23.29 2.53 17.54
CA PRO A 132 23.58 2.94 16.16
C PRO A 132 24.58 2.03 15.44
N TRP A 133 25.39 1.29 16.19
CA TRP A 133 26.38 0.39 15.59
C TRP A 133 25.74 -0.74 14.78
N VAL A 134 24.57 -1.24 15.17
CA VAL A 134 23.93 -2.39 14.50
C VAL A 134 23.35 -2.03 13.13
N VAL A 135 23.14 -0.74 12.87
CA VAL A 135 22.52 -0.26 11.64
C VAL A 135 23.34 -0.67 10.41
N GLY A 136 22.74 -1.45 9.50
CA GLY A 136 23.37 -1.91 8.27
C GLY A 136 24.49 -2.94 8.44
N LYS A 137 24.69 -3.49 9.65
CA LYS A 137 25.68 -4.55 9.90
C LYS A 137 25.14 -5.93 9.44
N SER A 138 26.05 -6.81 9.05
CA SER A 138 25.69 -8.19 8.70
C SER A 138 25.20 -8.97 9.93
N ALA A 139 24.37 -9.99 9.69
CA ALA A 139 23.85 -10.86 10.73
C ALA A 139 24.97 -11.50 11.60
N ALA A 140 26.04 -11.99 10.94
CA ALA A 140 27.18 -12.58 11.64
C ALA A 140 27.92 -11.56 12.54
N SER A 141 28.10 -10.31 12.07
CA SER A 141 28.72 -9.26 12.88
C SER A 141 27.89 -8.91 14.12
N ILE A 142 26.56 -8.87 13.96
CA ILE A 142 25.62 -8.59 15.06
C ILE A 142 25.64 -9.75 16.09
N ALA A 143 25.57 -11.00 15.63
CA ALA A 143 25.66 -12.19 16.47
C ALA A 143 26.95 -12.21 17.30
N LYS A 144 28.11 -11.99 16.63
CA LYS A 144 29.41 -11.93 17.29
C LYS A 144 29.47 -10.84 18.37
N ARG A 145 28.94 -9.64 18.08
CA ARG A 145 28.86 -8.57 19.08
C ARG A 145 27.92 -8.90 20.23
N ALA A 146 26.83 -9.61 19.97
CA ALA A 146 25.92 -10.08 20.99
C ALA A 146 26.47 -11.22 21.85
N GLY A 147 27.58 -11.87 21.43
CA GLY A 147 28.28 -12.88 22.20
C GLY A 147 27.96 -14.32 21.80
N PHE A 148 27.51 -14.54 20.55
CA PHE A 148 27.32 -15.86 19.95
C PHE A 148 27.80 -15.87 18.50
N GLU A 149 28.03 -17.06 17.97
CA GLU A 149 28.57 -17.23 16.61
C GLU A 149 27.54 -17.88 15.69
N VAL A 150 27.51 -17.43 14.47
CA VAL A 150 26.75 -18.00 13.35
C VAL A 150 27.65 -18.06 12.11
N PRO A 151 27.35 -18.87 11.08
CA PRO A 151 28.07 -18.85 9.83
C PRO A 151 28.18 -17.43 9.23
N GLU A 152 29.32 -17.10 8.63
CA GLU A 152 29.55 -15.76 8.05
C GLU A 152 28.57 -15.39 6.96
N ASP A 153 28.01 -16.37 6.26
CA ASP A 153 27.02 -16.21 5.20
C ASP A 153 25.56 -16.22 5.71
N THR A 154 25.36 -16.16 7.02
CA THR A 154 24.03 -16.02 7.61
C THR A 154 23.38 -14.74 7.14
N SER A 155 22.20 -14.89 6.53
CA SER A 155 21.45 -13.77 5.91
C SER A 155 20.63 -12.98 6.94
N ILE A 156 19.93 -13.67 7.83
CA ILE A 156 19.00 -13.08 8.80
C ILE A 156 19.10 -13.83 10.14
N LEU A 157 19.03 -13.11 11.25
CA LEU A 157 18.79 -13.66 12.60
C LEU A 157 17.30 -13.58 12.89
N ILE A 158 16.62 -14.72 13.06
CA ILE A 158 15.19 -14.78 13.33
C ILE A 158 14.94 -15.14 14.77
N CYS A 159 14.17 -14.31 15.49
CA CYS A 159 13.81 -14.51 16.89
C CYS A 159 12.29 -14.71 17.02
N GLU A 160 11.88 -15.85 17.57
CA GLU A 160 10.47 -16.09 17.86
C GLU A 160 10.02 -15.21 19.04
N CYS A 161 8.93 -14.48 18.82
CA CYS A 161 8.31 -13.59 19.79
C CYS A 161 6.86 -14.02 20.03
N LYS A 162 6.35 -13.80 21.25
CA LYS A 162 4.98 -14.20 21.62
C LYS A 162 3.98 -13.08 21.41
N GLU A 163 4.40 -11.86 21.65
CA GLU A 163 3.56 -10.66 21.58
C GLU A 163 4.35 -9.48 21.01
N VAL A 164 3.67 -8.39 20.72
CA VAL A 164 4.29 -7.12 20.34
C VAL A 164 4.32 -6.19 21.54
N GLY A 165 5.44 -5.51 21.74
CA GLY A 165 5.53 -4.48 22.77
C GLY A 165 6.68 -4.66 23.75
N PRO A 166 6.57 -4.05 24.97
CA PRO A 166 7.67 -3.95 25.93
C PRO A 166 8.28 -5.27 26.40
N ASN A 167 7.50 -6.35 26.41
CA ASN A 167 8.00 -7.67 26.81
C ASN A 167 8.88 -8.34 25.74
N GLU A 168 8.79 -7.85 24.51
CA GLU A 168 9.48 -8.38 23.34
C GLU A 168 10.21 -7.24 22.60
N PRO A 169 11.34 -6.74 23.13
CA PRO A 169 12.05 -5.57 22.57
C PRO A 169 12.42 -5.71 21.10
N LEU A 170 12.63 -6.94 20.61
CA LEU A 170 12.94 -7.20 19.19
C LEU A 170 11.74 -6.98 18.23
N THR A 171 10.56 -6.67 18.75
CA THR A 171 9.42 -6.25 17.90
C THR A 171 9.45 -4.77 17.52
N ARG A 172 10.52 -4.03 17.88
CA ARG A 172 10.77 -2.65 17.44
C ARG A 172 11.60 -2.58 16.17
N GLU A 173 11.72 -1.37 15.60
CA GLU A 173 12.63 -1.10 14.49
C GLU A 173 14.08 -1.41 14.87
N LYS A 174 14.78 -2.13 13.98
CA LYS A 174 16.16 -2.60 14.23
C LYS A 174 17.15 -2.18 13.15
N LEU A 175 16.69 -1.73 11.98
CA LEU A 175 17.50 -1.27 10.84
C LEU A 175 18.69 -2.21 10.53
N SER A 176 18.45 -3.51 10.62
CA SER A 176 19.46 -4.57 10.55
C SER A 176 18.82 -5.90 10.15
N PRO A 177 19.58 -6.93 9.75
CA PRO A 177 19.04 -8.23 9.38
C PRO A 177 18.64 -9.08 10.60
N VAL A 178 17.92 -8.46 11.54
CA VAL A 178 17.28 -9.14 12.67
C VAL A 178 15.77 -9.04 12.50
N LEU A 179 15.09 -10.18 12.50
CA LEU A 179 13.66 -10.31 12.24
C LEU A 179 12.97 -10.97 13.42
N ALA A 180 11.89 -10.37 13.92
CA ALA A 180 11.02 -11.04 14.87
C ALA A 180 10.02 -11.91 14.11
N MET A 181 9.66 -13.08 14.64
CA MET A 181 8.66 -13.97 14.09
C MET A 181 7.57 -14.23 15.12
N LEU A 182 6.33 -13.95 14.74
CA LEU A 182 5.14 -14.08 15.58
C LEU A 182 4.15 -15.05 14.95
N LYS A 183 3.47 -15.82 15.79
CA LYS A 183 2.37 -16.68 15.37
C LYS A 183 1.05 -15.94 15.54
N ALA A 184 0.17 -15.98 14.55
CA ALA A 184 -1.20 -15.50 14.64
C ALA A 184 -2.16 -16.67 14.87
N GLU A 185 -2.98 -16.60 15.92
CA GLU A 185 -3.95 -17.63 16.24
C GLU A 185 -5.22 -17.54 15.38
N SER A 186 -5.45 -16.39 14.76
CA SER A 186 -6.55 -16.10 13.84
C SER A 186 -6.20 -14.87 12.98
N ILE A 187 -6.98 -14.61 11.94
CA ILE A 187 -6.87 -13.38 11.12
C ILE A 187 -6.97 -12.13 12.00
N GLU A 188 -7.90 -12.12 12.96
CA GLU A 188 -8.07 -11.00 13.89
C GLU A 188 -6.84 -10.80 14.80
N ASP A 189 -6.24 -11.87 15.27
CA ASP A 189 -4.99 -11.81 16.05
C ASP A 189 -3.81 -11.34 15.18
N GLY A 190 -3.76 -11.76 13.92
CA GLY A 190 -2.78 -11.28 12.94
C GLY A 190 -2.86 -9.77 12.72
N PHE A 191 -4.08 -9.26 12.56
CA PHE A 191 -4.34 -7.83 12.43
C PHE A 191 -3.99 -7.07 13.71
N ASN A 192 -4.39 -7.56 14.88
CA ASN A 192 -4.06 -6.96 16.19
C ASN A 192 -2.55 -6.84 16.40
N LYS A 193 -1.78 -7.89 16.05
CA LYS A 193 -0.33 -7.87 16.14
C LYS A 193 0.31 -6.88 15.15
N ALA A 194 -0.22 -6.81 13.93
CA ALA A 194 0.26 -5.86 12.92
C ALA A 194 -0.03 -4.41 13.33
N GLU A 195 -1.22 -4.13 13.85
CA GLU A 195 -1.61 -2.84 14.41
C GLU A 195 -0.71 -2.44 15.58
N ALA A 196 -0.53 -3.34 16.55
CA ALA A 196 0.38 -3.12 17.68
C ALA A 196 1.83 -2.83 17.22
N MET A 197 2.30 -3.47 16.14
CA MET A 197 3.61 -3.17 15.56
C MET A 197 3.69 -1.74 15.05
N VAL A 198 2.68 -1.29 14.30
CA VAL A 198 2.62 0.07 13.74
C VAL A 198 2.57 1.09 14.88
N GLU A 199 1.73 0.87 15.89
CA GLU A 199 1.60 1.74 17.06
C GLU A 199 2.89 1.79 17.91
N PHE A 200 3.57 0.68 18.03
CA PHE A 200 4.76 0.55 18.92
C PHE A 200 5.99 1.32 18.42
N ASN A 201 6.01 1.95 17.28
CA ASN A 201 7.05 2.91 16.84
C ASN A 201 7.10 3.11 15.32
N GLY A 202 6.02 2.88 14.61
CA GLY A 202 5.99 2.93 13.14
C GLY A 202 4.78 3.63 12.53
N LEU A 203 4.06 4.45 13.32
CA LEU A 203 2.85 5.13 12.88
C LEU A 203 3.03 5.85 11.55
N GLY A 204 2.13 5.57 10.64
CA GLY A 204 2.06 6.17 9.31
C GLY A 204 3.05 5.62 8.29
N HIS A 205 3.95 4.70 8.65
CA HIS A 205 5.02 4.31 7.72
C HIS A 205 4.54 3.30 6.66
N THR A 206 4.71 2.02 6.88
CA THR A 206 4.46 0.95 5.90
C THR A 206 4.02 -0.32 6.61
N ALA A 207 3.14 -1.09 5.97
CA ALA A 207 2.79 -2.45 6.38
C ALA A 207 2.65 -3.36 5.17
N VAL A 208 2.77 -4.66 5.37
CA VAL A 208 2.69 -5.66 4.29
C VAL A 208 1.67 -6.73 4.67
N ILE A 209 0.94 -7.19 3.68
CA ILE A 209 0.15 -8.42 3.76
C ILE A 209 0.46 -9.32 2.57
N HIS A 210 0.65 -10.60 2.86
CA HIS A 210 0.70 -11.66 1.85
C HIS A 210 -0.58 -12.48 1.94
N THR A 211 -1.40 -12.43 0.91
CA THR A 211 -2.71 -13.09 0.83
C THR A 211 -3.17 -13.21 -0.61
N MET A 212 -3.98 -14.19 -0.92
CA MET A 212 -4.72 -14.29 -2.19
C MET A 212 -6.17 -13.79 -2.06
N ASN A 213 -6.54 -13.25 -0.91
CA ASN A 213 -7.85 -12.68 -0.63
C ASN A 213 -7.80 -11.16 -0.70
N ASP A 214 -8.25 -10.59 -1.82
CA ASP A 214 -8.24 -9.14 -2.07
C ASP A 214 -9.09 -8.36 -1.04
N ASP A 215 -10.22 -8.91 -0.61
CA ASP A 215 -11.07 -8.26 0.40
C ASP A 215 -10.36 -8.17 1.76
N LEU A 216 -9.55 -9.19 2.08
CA LEU A 216 -8.74 -9.19 3.30
C LEU A 216 -7.61 -8.15 3.21
N ALA A 217 -6.97 -8.04 2.05
CA ALA A 217 -5.94 -7.02 1.82
C ALA A 217 -6.50 -5.59 1.97
N VAL A 218 -7.73 -5.35 1.49
CA VAL A 218 -8.42 -4.06 1.67
C VAL A 218 -8.72 -3.80 3.15
N LYS A 219 -9.30 -4.78 3.87
CA LYS A 219 -9.60 -4.66 5.30
C LYS A 219 -8.34 -4.41 6.15
N TYR A 220 -7.24 -5.07 5.80
CA TYR A 220 -5.94 -4.84 6.43
C TYR A 220 -5.49 -3.38 6.24
N GLY A 221 -5.62 -2.87 5.01
CA GLY A 221 -5.29 -1.47 4.69
C GLY A 221 -6.19 -0.45 5.37
N GLU A 222 -7.47 -0.74 5.54
CA GLU A 222 -8.42 0.13 6.23
C GLU A 222 -8.14 0.21 7.74
N ARG A 223 -7.64 -0.89 8.32
CA ARG A 223 -7.41 -0.98 9.75
C ARG A 223 -6.09 -0.38 10.21
N LEU A 224 -5.01 -0.57 9.45
CA LEU A 224 -3.69 -0.16 9.89
C LEU A 224 -3.42 1.32 9.64
N GLU A 225 -2.95 2.02 10.64
CA GLU A 225 -2.50 3.41 10.55
C GLU A 225 -1.12 3.52 9.86
N ALA A 226 -1.06 3.06 8.61
CA ALA A 226 0.11 3.12 7.74
C ALA A 226 -0.26 3.75 6.39
N CYS A 227 0.60 4.64 5.88
CA CYS A 227 0.36 5.33 4.59
C CYS A 227 0.64 4.45 3.38
N ARG A 228 1.34 3.35 3.54
CA ARG A 228 1.69 2.39 2.48
C ARG A 228 1.35 0.98 2.93
N ILE A 229 0.44 0.35 2.19
CA ILE A 229 0.13 -1.06 2.35
C ILE A 229 0.66 -1.79 1.10
N CYS A 230 1.66 -2.62 1.29
CA CYS A 230 2.19 -3.47 0.23
C CYS A 230 1.47 -4.82 0.25
N VAL A 231 1.08 -5.32 -0.92
CA VAL A 231 0.41 -6.61 -1.04
C VAL A 231 1.28 -7.53 -1.90
N ASN A 232 1.58 -8.73 -1.39
CA ASN A 232 2.34 -9.76 -2.08
C ASN A 232 3.65 -9.24 -2.72
N SER A 233 4.41 -8.46 -1.97
CA SER A 233 5.68 -7.88 -2.45
C SER A 233 6.65 -7.59 -1.30
N PRO A 234 7.97 -7.56 -1.57
CA PRO A 234 8.98 -7.19 -0.59
C PRO A 234 8.74 -5.76 -0.09
N SER A 235 8.65 -5.53 1.22
CA SER A 235 8.30 -4.23 1.78
C SER A 235 9.29 -3.12 1.47
N SER A 236 10.59 -3.39 1.57
CA SER A 236 11.61 -2.37 1.29
C SER A 236 11.52 -1.87 -0.15
N LEU A 237 11.43 -2.78 -1.12
CA LEU A 237 11.35 -2.44 -2.55
C LEU A 237 9.94 -1.95 -2.93
N GLY A 238 8.90 -2.54 -2.37
CA GLY A 238 7.51 -2.10 -2.55
C GLY A 238 7.27 -0.71 -1.98
N GLY A 239 7.80 -0.41 -0.79
CA GLY A 239 7.69 0.91 -0.17
C GLY A 239 8.44 2.00 -0.94
N ILE A 240 9.63 1.70 -1.45
CA ILE A 240 10.39 2.60 -2.33
C ILE A 240 9.58 2.94 -3.60
N GLY A 241 8.79 2.00 -4.11
CA GLY A 241 7.92 2.21 -5.27
C GLY A 241 8.55 1.88 -6.63
N ASN A 242 7.73 1.84 -7.66
CA ASN A 242 8.04 1.62 -9.09
C ASN A 242 8.48 0.22 -9.50
N ILE A 243 9.02 -0.62 -8.62
CA ILE A 243 9.48 -1.98 -8.99
C ILE A 243 8.30 -2.96 -8.95
N TYR A 244 7.54 -2.98 -7.85
CA TYR A 244 6.43 -3.91 -7.60
C TYR A 244 5.04 -3.27 -7.70
N ASN A 245 4.97 -1.95 -7.85
CA ASN A 245 3.73 -1.19 -7.86
C ASN A 245 3.90 0.15 -8.60
N SER A 246 2.82 0.93 -8.70
CA SER A 246 2.81 2.23 -9.39
C SER A 246 3.09 3.43 -8.48
N MET A 247 3.55 3.23 -7.24
CA MET A 247 3.95 4.34 -6.37
C MET A 247 5.17 5.06 -6.94
N ILE A 248 5.23 6.38 -6.75
CA ILE A 248 6.38 7.19 -7.16
C ILE A 248 7.63 6.70 -6.44
N PRO A 249 8.75 6.43 -7.15
CA PRO A 249 9.97 5.97 -6.52
C PRO A 249 10.58 7.05 -5.62
N SER A 250 10.87 6.67 -4.38
CA SER A 250 11.47 7.58 -3.39
C SER A 250 12.16 6.81 -2.26
N LEU A 251 13.18 7.41 -1.67
CA LEU A 251 13.77 6.99 -0.41
C LEU A 251 13.24 7.82 0.78
N THR A 252 12.38 8.80 0.52
CA THR A 252 11.73 9.63 1.54
C THR A 252 10.25 9.27 1.60
N LEU A 253 9.91 8.43 2.55
CA LEU A 253 8.63 7.73 2.66
C LEU A 253 7.75 8.41 3.71
N GLY A 254 7.01 9.45 3.33
CA GLY A 254 6.18 10.23 4.25
C GLY A 254 5.18 9.37 5.04
N CYS A 255 4.99 9.71 6.31
CA CYS A 255 4.14 8.96 7.25
C CYS A 255 2.82 9.67 7.58
N GLY A 256 2.52 10.78 6.91
CA GLY A 256 1.30 11.54 7.08
C GLY A 256 1.08 12.05 8.52
N SER A 257 -0.15 12.41 8.83
CA SER A 257 -0.54 12.88 10.16
C SER A 257 -0.37 11.81 11.24
N TYR A 258 -0.53 10.54 10.92
CA TYR A 258 -0.25 9.43 11.84
C TYR A 258 1.19 9.47 12.37
N GLY A 259 2.16 9.67 11.48
CA GLY A 259 3.58 9.79 11.82
C GLY A 259 4.03 11.21 12.15
N HIS A 260 3.11 12.17 12.32
CA HIS A 260 3.41 13.59 12.52
C HIS A 260 4.28 14.19 11.41
N ASN A 261 4.03 13.76 10.17
CA ASN A 261 4.74 14.25 8.98
C ASN A 261 3.84 15.15 8.13
N SER A 262 4.46 16.06 7.37
CA SER A 262 3.77 16.98 6.46
C SER A 262 3.32 16.32 5.16
N VAL A 263 3.77 15.12 4.87
CA VAL A 263 3.44 14.34 3.66
C VAL A 263 3.13 12.89 4.03
N SER A 264 2.16 12.30 3.33
CA SER A 264 1.75 10.89 3.49
C SER A 264 2.25 9.98 2.36
N GLY A 265 2.71 10.55 1.26
CA GLY A 265 3.19 9.81 0.09
C GLY A 265 4.70 9.74 -0.02
N ASN A 266 5.16 9.06 -1.06
CA ASN A 266 6.54 9.04 -1.47
C ASN A 266 6.93 10.43 -1.98
N VAL A 267 7.94 11.05 -1.36
CA VAL A 267 8.37 12.41 -1.71
C VAL A 267 9.08 12.40 -3.06
N SER A 268 8.68 13.32 -3.92
CA SER A 268 9.27 13.51 -5.25
C SER A 268 9.57 14.98 -5.51
N SER A 269 10.10 15.30 -6.69
CA SER A 269 10.36 16.67 -7.12
C SER A 269 9.13 17.58 -7.05
N ILE A 270 7.93 17.04 -7.22
CA ILE A 270 6.67 17.79 -7.12
C ILE A 270 6.50 18.43 -5.74
N ASN A 271 6.95 17.76 -4.68
CA ASN A 271 6.88 18.28 -3.31
C ASN A 271 7.83 19.48 -3.06
N LEU A 272 8.79 19.69 -3.94
CA LEU A 272 9.76 20.80 -3.86
C LEU A 272 9.38 21.98 -4.75
N LEU A 273 8.31 21.86 -5.55
CA LEU A 273 7.90 22.91 -6.48
C LEU A 273 7.00 23.95 -5.80
N ASN A 274 7.31 25.23 -6.03
CA ASN A 274 6.40 26.33 -5.72
C ASN A 274 5.44 26.54 -6.88
N ILE A 275 4.21 26.06 -6.73
CA ILE A 275 3.17 26.18 -7.74
C ILE A 275 2.51 27.56 -7.65
N LYS A 276 2.69 28.40 -8.67
CA LYS A 276 2.02 29.69 -8.80
C LYS A 276 0.69 29.53 -9.54
N LYS A 277 -0.37 30.07 -8.98
CA LYS A 277 -1.70 30.12 -9.63
C LYS A 277 -1.97 31.51 -10.15
N VAL A 278 -2.28 31.62 -11.45
CA VAL A 278 -2.77 32.88 -12.05
C VAL A 278 -4.31 32.78 -12.11
N ALA A 279 -4.97 33.47 -11.21
CA ALA A 279 -6.42 33.53 -11.18
C ALA A 279 -6.92 34.74 -11.98
N ARG A 280 -7.75 34.49 -12.98
CA ARG A 280 -8.44 35.54 -13.77
C ARG A 280 -9.89 35.63 -13.32
N ARG A 281 -10.47 36.84 -13.36
CA ARG A 281 -11.91 37.04 -13.15
C ARG A 281 -12.68 36.21 -14.19
N ARG A 282 -13.60 35.36 -13.74
CA ARG A 282 -14.55 34.67 -14.63
C ARG A 282 -15.60 35.68 -15.09
N ASN A 283 -15.63 35.95 -16.39
CA ASN A 283 -16.69 36.72 -17.02
C ASN A 283 -17.85 35.88 -17.53
N ASN A 284 -17.59 34.57 -17.83
CA ASN A 284 -18.57 33.60 -18.27
C ASN A 284 -18.34 32.26 -17.58
N MET A 285 -19.42 31.56 -17.26
CA MET A 285 -19.37 30.21 -16.67
C MET A 285 -19.20 29.15 -17.77
N GLN A 286 -18.12 29.24 -18.54
CA GLN A 286 -17.76 28.17 -19.46
C GLN A 286 -16.90 27.15 -18.71
N TRP A 287 -17.36 25.94 -18.64
CA TRP A 287 -16.59 24.84 -18.10
C TRP A 287 -16.75 23.60 -18.98
N PHE A 288 -15.73 22.78 -19.03
CA PHE A 288 -15.71 21.54 -19.76
C PHE A 288 -15.33 20.41 -18.78
N LYS A 289 -16.15 19.37 -18.78
CA LYS A 289 -15.92 18.18 -17.96
C LYS A 289 -15.77 16.98 -18.86
N VAL A 290 -14.70 16.25 -18.70
CA VAL A 290 -14.48 14.94 -19.33
C VAL A 290 -14.82 13.83 -18.35
N PRO A 291 -15.12 12.61 -18.82
CA PRO A 291 -15.29 11.45 -17.97
C PRO A 291 -14.07 11.23 -17.06
N SER A 292 -14.30 10.76 -15.84
CA SER A 292 -13.24 10.47 -14.88
C SER A 292 -12.27 9.38 -15.33
N LYS A 293 -12.74 8.50 -16.23
CA LYS A 293 -11.95 7.42 -16.82
C LYS A 293 -12.20 7.35 -18.32
N ILE A 294 -11.14 7.28 -19.09
CA ILE A 294 -11.15 7.09 -20.54
C ILE A 294 -10.17 5.96 -20.84
N TYR A 295 -10.67 4.86 -21.40
CA TYR A 295 -9.88 3.73 -21.85
C TYR A 295 -9.84 3.71 -23.37
N PHE A 296 -8.67 3.82 -23.98
CA PHE A 296 -8.49 3.91 -25.44
C PHE A 296 -7.41 2.98 -26.00
N GLU A 297 -7.04 1.98 -25.22
CA GLU A 297 -6.10 0.94 -25.65
C GLU A 297 -6.82 -0.23 -26.35
N ARG A 298 -6.05 -1.03 -27.07
CA ARG A 298 -6.56 -2.27 -27.67
C ARG A 298 -7.07 -3.18 -26.55
N ASN A 299 -8.26 -3.73 -26.72
CA ASN A 299 -8.98 -4.57 -25.75
C ASN A 299 -9.48 -3.85 -24.47
N SER A 300 -9.51 -2.52 -24.43
CA SER A 300 -10.05 -1.77 -23.28
C SER A 300 -11.50 -2.14 -22.93
N ILE A 301 -12.25 -2.72 -23.88
CA ILE A 301 -13.59 -3.29 -23.65
C ILE A 301 -13.60 -4.39 -22.59
N GLU A 302 -12.48 -5.04 -22.31
CA GLU A 302 -12.37 -6.07 -21.28
C GLU A 302 -12.64 -5.52 -19.87
N TYR A 303 -12.54 -4.20 -19.68
CA TYR A 303 -12.89 -3.55 -18.41
C TYR A 303 -14.34 -3.82 -17.97
N LEU A 304 -15.25 -4.12 -18.91
CA LEU A 304 -16.65 -4.41 -18.59
C LEU A 304 -16.82 -5.65 -17.69
N LYS A 305 -15.91 -6.61 -17.76
CA LYS A 305 -15.93 -7.78 -16.86
C LYS A 305 -15.57 -7.45 -15.43
N ASP A 306 -14.79 -6.37 -15.22
CA ASP A 306 -14.22 -5.98 -13.93
C ASP A 306 -14.92 -4.77 -13.28
N MET A 307 -15.97 -4.20 -13.92
CA MET A 307 -16.77 -3.13 -13.34
C MET A 307 -17.49 -3.61 -12.07
N ARG A 308 -17.51 -2.78 -11.03
CA ARG A 308 -18.21 -3.09 -9.78
C ARG A 308 -19.71 -2.79 -9.89
N ASP A 309 -20.50 -3.48 -9.07
CA ASP A 309 -21.93 -3.21 -8.84
C ASP A 309 -22.78 -3.23 -10.11
N VAL A 310 -22.55 -4.22 -10.98
CA VAL A 310 -23.26 -4.39 -12.27
C VAL A 310 -24.04 -5.69 -12.24
N ASP A 311 -25.38 -5.61 -12.14
CA ASP A 311 -26.30 -6.73 -12.15
C ASP A 311 -27.33 -6.64 -13.30
N ARG A 312 -27.73 -5.42 -13.68
CA ARG A 312 -28.79 -5.17 -14.67
C ARG A 312 -28.34 -4.12 -15.68
N VAL A 313 -27.88 -4.56 -16.83
CA VAL A 313 -27.32 -3.70 -17.87
C VAL A 313 -28.36 -3.36 -18.94
N PHE A 314 -28.57 -2.07 -19.17
CA PHE A 314 -29.36 -1.57 -20.29
C PHE A 314 -28.43 -1.09 -21.41
N ILE A 315 -28.46 -1.75 -22.57
CA ILE A 315 -27.59 -1.42 -23.70
C ILE A 315 -28.39 -0.57 -24.71
N VAL A 316 -27.89 0.63 -24.99
CA VAL A 316 -28.45 1.55 -25.98
C VAL A 316 -27.55 1.58 -27.22
N THR A 317 -28.07 1.22 -28.38
CA THR A 317 -27.29 1.10 -29.63
C THR A 317 -28.16 1.32 -30.87
N ASP A 318 -27.54 1.26 -32.04
CA ASP A 318 -28.19 1.25 -33.32
C ASP A 318 -28.07 -0.11 -34.02
N ARG A 319 -28.83 -0.32 -35.06
CA ARG A 319 -28.84 -1.58 -35.84
C ARG A 319 -27.48 -1.88 -36.47
N SER A 320 -26.77 -0.87 -36.92
CA SER A 320 -25.47 -1.05 -37.55
C SER A 320 -24.43 -1.66 -36.56
N MET A 321 -24.45 -1.26 -35.29
CA MET A 321 -23.58 -1.85 -34.29
C MET A 321 -23.90 -3.31 -34.00
N VAL A 322 -25.19 -3.68 -34.10
CA VAL A 322 -25.62 -5.08 -33.96
C VAL A 322 -25.14 -5.90 -35.16
N ASP A 323 -25.42 -5.42 -36.37
CA ASP A 323 -25.08 -6.13 -37.62
C ASP A 323 -23.58 -6.31 -37.83
N LEU A 324 -22.78 -5.35 -37.38
CA LEU A 324 -21.32 -5.41 -37.39
C LEU A 324 -20.72 -6.30 -36.27
N GLY A 325 -21.55 -6.88 -35.42
CA GLY A 325 -21.11 -7.79 -34.35
C GLY A 325 -20.45 -7.10 -33.13
N TYR A 326 -20.54 -5.78 -33.00
CA TYR A 326 -19.98 -5.06 -31.86
C TYR A 326 -20.77 -5.32 -30.57
N LEU A 327 -22.09 -5.49 -30.67
CA LEU A 327 -22.92 -5.88 -29.52
C LEU A 327 -22.45 -7.19 -28.93
N GLN A 328 -22.13 -8.18 -29.75
CA GLN A 328 -21.64 -9.48 -29.27
C GLN A 328 -20.33 -9.35 -28.47
N LYS A 329 -19.45 -8.43 -28.84
CA LYS A 329 -18.22 -8.20 -28.07
C LYS A 329 -18.49 -7.66 -26.66
N ILE A 330 -19.52 -6.81 -26.51
CA ILE A 330 -19.97 -6.31 -25.19
C ILE A 330 -20.55 -7.46 -24.36
N THR A 331 -21.53 -8.19 -24.91
CA THR A 331 -22.20 -9.26 -24.16
C THR A 331 -21.24 -10.36 -23.73
N GLN A 332 -20.26 -10.73 -24.58
CA GLN A 332 -19.21 -11.67 -24.23
C GLN A 332 -18.35 -11.24 -23.02
N GLN A 333 -18.12 -9.94 -22.83
CA GLN A 333 -17.40 -9.48 -21.65
C GLN A 333 -18.29 -9.50 -20.40
N LEU A 334 -19.57 -9.17 -20.53
CA LEU A 334 -20.53 -9.24 -19.45
C LEU A 334 -20.78 -10.69 -19.00
N GLU A 335 -20.78 -11.66 -19.92
CA GLU A 335 -20.91 -13.10 -19.64
C GLU A 335 -19.71 -13.69 -18.87
N LYS A 336 -18.52 -13.07 -18.96
CA LYS A 336 -17.33 -13.49 -18.23
C LYS A 336 -17.34 -13.08 -16.76
N ARG A 337 -18.35 -12.32 -16.35
CA ARG A 337 -18.45 -11.87 -14.95
C ARG A 337 -18.80 -13.03 -14.03
N ARG A 338 -18.44 -12.90 -12.76
CA ARG A 338 -18.76 -13.92 -11.73
C ARG A 338 -20.24 -13.99 -11.37
N ASN A 339 -20.95 -12.86 -11.50
CA ASN A 339 -22.38 -12.74 -11.27
C ASN A 339 -23.16 -12.87 -12.59
N ASN A 340 -24.39 -13.36 -12.51
CA ASN A 340 -25.28 -13.48 -13.67
C ASN A 340 -25.91 -12.11 -13.97
N VAL A 341 -25.41 -11.42 -15.00
CA VAL A 341 -25.89 -10.10 -15.41
C VAL A 341 -27.13 -10.22 -16.30
N GLN A 342 -28.19 -9.53 -15.94
CA GLN A 342 -29.36 -9.38 -16.78
C GLN A 342 -29.11 -8.28 -17.82
N ILE A 343 -29.47 -8.53 -19.07
CA ILE A 343 -29.22 -7.57 -20.16
C ILE A 343 -30.54 -7.26 -20.84
N GLN A 344 -30.84 -5.96 -20.95
CA GLN A 344 -31.94 -5.44 -21.81
C GLN A 344 -31.33 -4.59 -22.91
N LEU A 345 -31.73 -4.88 -24.14
CA LEU A 345 -31.25 -4.20 -25.35
C LEU A 345 -32.29 -3.20 -25.89
N PHE A 346 -31.83 -1.99 -26.22
CA PHE A 346 -32.54 -1.03 -27.07
C PHE A 346 -31.66 -0.71 -28.29
N CYS A 347 -32.07 -1.12 -29.49
CA CYS A 347 -31.27 -1.03 -30.73
C CYS A 347 -31.93 -0.18 -31.83
N ASP A 348 -32.93 0.64 -31.50
CA ASP A 348 -33.68 1.44 -32.47
C ASP A 348 -33.26 2.93 -32.40
N VAL A 349 -31.98 3.22 -32.11
CA VAL A 349 -31.48 4.60 -32.15
C VAL A 349 -31.23 5.00 -33.58
N GLU A 350 -31.90 6.06 -34.04
CA GLU A 350 -31.67 6.72 -35.32
C GLU A 350 -30.57 7.80 -35.20
N PRO A 351 -29.95 8.21 -36.34
CA PRO A 351 -29.12 9.41 -36.37
C PRO A 351 -29.91 10.63 -35.84
N ASP A 352 -29.27 11.45 -34.99
CA ASP A 352 -29.91 12.58 -34.31
C ASP A 352 -31.17 12.15 -33.54
N PRO A 353 -31.05 11.41 -32.46
CA PRO A 353 -32.17 10.72 -31.80
C PRO A 353 -33.27 11.67 -31.37
N SER A 354 -34.50 11.34 -31.71
CA SER A 354 -35.67 12.12 -31.37
C SER A 354 -36.11 11.93 -29.91
N ILE A 355 -36.91 12.88 -29.38
CA ILE A 355 -37.55 12.74 -28.06
C ILE A 355 -38.42 11.47 -28.01
N GLN A 356 -39.01 11.07 -29.10
CA GLN A 356 -39.82 9.84 -29.23
C GLN A 356 -38.96 8.59 -28.98
N THR A 357 -37.77 8.56 -29.56
CA THR A 357 -36.80 7.47 -29.32
C THR A 357 -36.34 7.41 -27.87
N VAL A 358 -36.03 8.55 -27.28
CA VAL A 358 -35.68 8.63 -25.84
C VAL A 358 -36.84 8.12 -24.97
N LYS A 359 -38.09 8.54 -25.24
CA LYS A 359 -39.28 8.08 -24.48
C LYS A 359 -39.53 6.58 -24.60
N LYS A 360 -39.30 5.99 -25.80
CA LYS A 360 -39.41 4.53 -26.00
C LYS A 360 -38.38 3.79 -25.14
N GLY A 361 -37.13 4.22 -25.20
CA GLY A 361 -36.06 3.62 -24.36
C GLY A 361 -36.31 3.80 -22.86
N LEU A 362 -36.79 4.99 -22.44
CA LEU A 362 -37.15 5.26 -21.05
C LEU A 362 -38.23 4.27 -20.56
N SER A 363 -39.27 4.03 -21.31
CA SER A 363 -40.31 3.07 -20.91
C SER A 363 -39.78 1.66 -20.69
N LEU A 364 -38.77 1.25 -21.45
CA LEU A 364 -38.09 -0.04 -21.24
C LEU A 364 -37.18 -0.02 -20.03
N MET A 365 -36.50 1.11 -19.77
CA MET A 365 -35.68 1.30 -18.57
C MET A 365 -36.52 1.26 -17.30
N ASP A 366 -37.68 1.92 -17.28
CA ASP A 366 -38.60 1.92 -16.14
C ASP A 366 -39.07 0.51 -15.78
N ALA A 367 -39.36 -0.30 -16.80
CA ALA A 367 -39.79 -1.67 -16.62
C ALA A 367 -38.61 -2.58 -16.17
N PHE A 368 -37.43 -2.37 -16.75
CA PHE A 368 -36.24 -3.19 -16.50
C PHE A 368 -35.48 -2.80 -15.22
N ARG A 369 -35.48 -1.53 -14.83
CA ARG A 369 -34.75 -0.96 -13.69
C ARG A 369 -33.24 -1.29 -13.71
N PRO A 370 -32.49 -0.78 -14.67
CA PRO A 370 -31.06 -1.01 -14.77
C PRO A 370 -30.28 -0.30 -13.64
N ASP A 371 -29.17 -0.89 -13.23
CA ASP A 371 -28.13 -0.24 -12.43
C ASP A 371 -27.00 0.33 -13.30
N THR A 372 -26.91 -0.15 -14.55
CA THR A 372 -25.84 0.23 -15.48
C THR A 372 -26.40 0.47 -16.88
N ILE A 373 -25.96 1.56 -17.51
CA ILE A 373 -26.28 1.87 -18.90
C ILE A 373 -24.99 1.81 -19.73
N ILE A 374 -25.04 1.10 -20.84
CA ILE A 374 -23.97 1.04 -21.83
C ILE A 374 -24.46 1.65 -23.15
N ALA A 375 -23.87 2.76 -23.57
CA ALA A 375 -24.09 3.30 -24.91
C ALA A 375 -23.04 2.72 -25.87
N LEU A 376 -23.47 1.96 -26.86
CA LEU A 376 -22.60 1.36 -27.86
C LEU A 376 -22.86 2.02 -29.22
N GLY A 377 -21.92 2.78 -29.72
CA GLY A 377 -22.01 3.48 -30.98
C GLY A 377 -21.35 4.84 -31.00
N GLY A 378 -21.78 5.67 -31.95
CA GLY A 378 -21.33 7.05 -32.06
C GLY A 378 -22.11 8.03 -31.20
N GLY A 379 -22.06 9.32 -31.53
CA GLY A 379 -22.74 10.40 -30.81
C GLY A 379 -24.22 10.15 -30.57
N SER A 380 -24.95 9.72 -31.56
CA SER A 380 -26.40 9.47 -31.48
C SER A 380 -26.76 8.45 -30.39
N CYS A 381 -26.05 7.32 -30.32
CA CYS A 381 -26.28 6.32 -29.27
C CYS A 381 -25.94 6.86 -27.87
N MET A 382 -24.87 7.64 -27.77
CA MET A 382 -24.48 8.26 -26.50
C MET A 382 -25.48 9.32 -26.04
N ASP A 383 -26.01 10.13 -26.99
CA ASP A 383 -26.98 11.19 -26.68
C ASP A 383 -28.34 10.60 -26.32
N ALA A 384 -28.79 9.56 -27.05
CA ALA A 384 -30.01 8.83 -26.69
C ALA A 384 -29.91 8.22 -25.29
N ALA A 385 -28.78 7.55 -24.98
CA ALA A 385 -28.55 6.96 -23.65
C ALA A 385 -28.53 8.00 -22.52
N LYS A 386 -27.88 9.14 -22.73
CA LYS A 386 -27.88 10.26 -21.78
C LYS A 386 -29.27 10.85 -21.60
N GLY A 387 -30.02 11.04 -22.69
CA GLY A 387 -31.41 11.51 -22.62
C GLY A 387 -32.29 10.55 -21.83
N MET A 388 -32.20 9.24 -22.10
CA MET A 388 -32.92 8.21 -21.32
C MET A 388 -32.52 8.23 -19.86
N TRP A 389 -31.21 8.28 -19.54
CA TRP A 389 -30.71 8.35 -18.19
C TRP A 389 -31.19 9.59 -17.44
N LEU A 390 -31.13 10.77 -18.09
CA LEU A 390 -31.57 12.03 -17.48
C LEU A 390 -33.05 11.94 -17.03
N PHE A 391 -33.94 11.46 -17.87
CA PHE A 391 -35.36 11.33 -17.55
C PHE A 391 -35.66 10.16 -16.60
N TYR A 392 -34.79 9.15 -16.53
CA TYR A 392 -34.90 8.04 -15.60
C TYR A 392 -34.56 8.48 -14.16
N GLU A 393 -33.53 9.32 -13.99
CA GLU A 393 -33.07 9.82 -12.68
C GLU A 393 -33.86 11.08 -12.21
N GLN A 394 -34.43 11.83 -13.18
CA GLN A 394 -35.16 13.09 -12.94
C GLN A 394 -36.50 13.04 -13.69
N PRO A 395 -37.48 12.25 -13.23
CA PRO A 395 -38.75 12.04 -13.90
C PRO A 395 -39.65 13.29 -13.92
#